data_ec9d9aab92d701489a2705dcfd84c8c7
#
_entry.id   ec9d9aab92d701489a2705dcfd84c8c7
#
_cell.length_a   1.000
_cell.length_b   1.000
_cell.length_c   1.000
_cell.angle_alpha   90.00
_cell.angle_beta   90.00
_cell.angle_gamma   90.00
#
_symmetry.space_group_name_H-M   'P 1'
#
loop_
_entity.id
_entity.type
_entity.pdbx_description
1 polymer ?
#
loop_
_entity_poly.entity_id
_entity_poly.type
_entity_poly.pdbx_seq_one_letter_code
_entity_poly.pdbx_strand_id
1 'polypeptide(L)'
;MKTTAAFLFFIAILFVGCEKDDFTTGIVGIVEYGHADCMPSPEGPKIAYDKYNGVLYFINKRAFENIGNGNLQELKETSIKTIIRNGELAIKLPVDTFLVIIEEVYHNTVDNTLIIEQGVILERDFKFWRCTSF
;
A
#
# COMPACT_ATOMS: atom_id res chain seq x y z
N MET A 1 44.89 -46.26 32.45
CA MET A 1 43.70 -45.43 32.74
C MET A 1 43.56 -44.41 31.65
N LYS A 2 42.70 -44.64 30.71
CA LYS A 2 42.46 -43.71 29.57
C LYS A 2 41.05 -43.17 29.70
N THR A 3 40.93 -41.92 30.09
CA THR A 3 39.67 -41.16 30.16
C THR A 3 39.37 -40.59 28.78
N THR A 4 38.39 -41.15 28.10
CA THR A 4 37.83 -40.65 26.85
C THR A 4 36.79 -39.58 27.17
N ALA A 5 37.15 -38.33 26.93
CA ALA A 5 36.21 -37.21 26.99
C ALA A 5 35.35 -37.22 25.72
N ALA A 6 34.08 -37.54 25.88
CA ALA A 6 33.09 -37.44 24.83
C ALA A 6 32.69 -35.95 24.68
N PHE A 7 33.08 -35.35 23.58
CA PHE A 7 32.71 -33.99 23.19
C PHE A 7 31.33 -34.06 22.54
N LEU A 8 30.30 -33.81 23.34
CA LEU A 8 28.94 -33.64 22.87
C LEU A 8 28.80 -32.26 22.17
N PHE A 9 28.89 -32.31 20.86
CA PHE A 9 28.61 -31.14 20.01
C PHE A 9 27.11 -30.88 20.00
N PHE A 10 26.66 -29.95 20.83
CA PHE A 10 25.28 -29.52 20.87
C PHE A 10 25.09 -28.56 19.69
N ILE A 11 24.60 -29.08 18.57
CA ILE A 11 24.17 -28.26 17.44
C ILE A 11 22.84 -27.61 17.84
N ALA A 12 22.90 -26.41 18.34
CA ALA A 12 21.73 -25.55 18.49
C ALA A 12 21.28 -25.13 17.09
N ILE A 13 20.32 -25.84 16.53
CA ILE A 13 19.63 -25.42 15.32
C ILE A 13 18.77 -24.19 15.72
N LEU A 14 19.29 -23.01 15.42
CA LEU A 14 18.51 -21.77 15.47
C LEU A 14 17.45 -21.84 14.36
N PHE A 15 16.28 -22.29 14.71
CA PHE A 15 15.10 -22.04 13.89
C PHE A 15 14.86 -20.53 13.92
N VAL A 16 15.39 -19.82 12.93
CA VAL A 16 14.93 -18.49 12.59
C VAL A 16 13.53 -18.70 12.02
N GLY A 17 12.53 -18.72 12.89
CA GLY A 17 11.15 -18.64 12.49
C GLY A 17 10.99 -17.30 11.80
N CYS A 18 10.67 -17.31 10.50
CA CYS A 18 10.12 -16.15 9.82
C CYS A 18 8.77 -15.91 10.49
N GLU A 19 8.72 -15.05 11.49
CA GLU A 19 7.45 -14.53 11.98
C GLU A 19 6.82 -13.79 10.79
N LYS A 20 5.80 -14.40 10.20
CA LYS A 20 4.82 -13.63 9.45
C LYS A 20 4.22 -12.69 10.47
N ASP A 21 4.45 -11.39 10.28
CA ASP A 21 3.74 -10.36 11.03
C ASP A 21 2.25 -10.47 10.70
N ASP A 22 1.56 -11.34 11.44
CA ASP A 22 0.11 -11.48 11.35
C ASP A 22 -0.51 -10.23 12.01
N PHE A 23 -0.71 -9.18 11.21
CA PHE A 23 -1.43 -8.00 11.70
C PHE A 23 -2.94 -8.28 11.74
N THR A 24 -3.60 -7.72 12.75
CA THR A 24 -5.05 -7.89 12.97
C THR A 24 -5.87 -6.69 12.52
N THR A 25 -5.23 -5.58 12.20
CA THR A 25 -5.86 -4.32 11.79
C THR A 25 -5.08 -3.73 10.62
N GLY A 26 -5.73 -3.50 9.51
CA GLY A 26 -5.09 -2.98 8.32
C GLY A 26 -5.86 -3.29 7.04
N ILE A 27 -5.15 -3.41 5.93
CA ILE A 27 -5.71 -3.61 4.61
C ILE A 27 -4.89 -4.60 3.79
N VAL A 28 -5.59 -5.39 2.99
CA VAL A 28 -5.04 -6.23 1.92
C VAL A 28 -5.81 -5.99 0.63
N GLY A 29 -5.18 -6.18 -0.52
CA GLY A 29 -5.83 -6.06 -1.81
C GLY A 29 -4.87 -5.99 -2.97
N ILE A 30 -5.39 -5.56 -4.11
CA ILE A 30 -4.64 -5.38 -5.35
C ILE A 30 -4.68 -3.91 -5.76
N VAL A 31 -3.53 -3.39 -6.19
CA VAL A 31 -3.40 -2.05 -6.73
C VAL A 31 -3.06 -2.14 -8.21
N GLU A 32 -3.90 -1.54 -9.02
CA GLU A 32 -3.73 -1.48 -10.47
C GLU A 32 -3.57 -0.03 -10.93
N TYR A 33 -2.81 0.15 -11.98
CA TYR A 33 -2.55 1.44 -12.59
C TYR A 33 -2.76 1.39 -14.10
N GLY A 34 -3.46 2.37 -14.62
CA GLY A 34 -3.82 2.41 -16.03
C GLY A 34 -3.44 3.70 -16.74
N HIS A 35 -3.37 3.59 -18.04
CA HIS A 35 -3.25 4.71 -18.97
C HIS A 35 -4.50 4.77 -19.85
N ALA A 36 -4.99 5.97 -20.06
CA ALA A 36 -6.13 6.21 -20.91
C ALA A 36 -5.79 7.24 -22.00
N ASP A 37 -6.35 7.04 -23.16
CA ASP A 37 -6.49 8.12 -24.13
C ASP A 37 -7.73 8.95 -23.73
N CYS A 38 -7.51 10.18 -23.33
CA CYS A 38 -8.57 11.09 -22.89
C CYS A 38 -9.08 11.99 -24.01
N MET A 39 -8.81 11.66 -25.27
CA MET A 39 -9.44 12.37 -26.39
C MET A 39 -10.96 12.23 -26.31
N PRO A 40 -11.71 13.29 -26.63
CA PRO A 40 -13.16 13.22 -26.65
C PRO A 40 -13.66 12.07 -27.52
N SER A 41 -14.34 11.11 -26.90
CA SER A 41 -14.95 9.97 -27.54
C SER A 41 -16.36 9.75 -26.99
N PRO A 42 -17.34 9.38 -27.82
CA PRO A 42 -18.68 9.07 -27.34
C PRO A 42 -18.75 7.91 -26.35
N GLU A 43 -17.76 7.03 -26.39
CA GLU A 43 -17.68 5.86 -25.50
C GLU A 43 -16.89 6.13 -24.20
N GLY A 44 -16.32 7.35 -24.03
CA GLY A 44 -15.43 7.67 -22.94
C GLY A 44 -14.03 7.05 -23.07
N PRO A 45 -13.13 7.30 -22.11
CA PRO A 45 -11.76 6.80 -22.15
C PRO A 45 -11.71 5.28 -21.96
N LYS A 46 -10.98 4.60 -22.83
CA LYS A 46 -10.64 3.17 -22.66
C LYS A 46 -9.36 3.07 -21.84
N ILE A 47 -9.46 2.43 -20.68
CA ILE A 47 -8.36 2.33 -19.73
C ILE A 47 -7.83 0.89 -19.73
N ALA A 48 -6.54 0.73 -20.01
CA ALA A 48 -5.84 -0.53 -19.81
C ALA A 48 -5.12 -0.51 -18.46
N TYR A 49 -5.41 -1.46 -17.59
CA TYR A 49 -4.83 -1.57 -16.25
C TYR A 49 -3.77 -2.65 -16.19
N ASP A 50 -2.67 -2.32 -15.52
CA ASP A 50 -1.59 -3.24 -15.18
C ASP A 50 -1.36 -3.24 -13.66
N LYS A 51 -0.66 -4.26 -13.17
CA LYS A 51 -0.26 -4.31 -11.76
C LYS A 51 0.64 -3.13 -11.41
N TYR A 52 0.26 -2.37 -10.39
CA TYR A 52 1.03 -1.21 -9.95
C TYR A 52 2.36 -1.61 -9.31
N ASN A 53 3.40 -0.86 -9.62
CA ASN A 53 4.69 -0.92 -8.95
C ASN A 53 5.11 0.51 -8.58
N GLY A 54 5.18 0.80 -7.29
CA GLY A 54 5.49 2.14 -6.80
C GLY A 54 5.09 2.35 -5.36
N VAL A 55 5.03 3.58 -4.93
CA VAL A 55 4.69 3.94 -3.56
C VAL A 55 3.19 4.27 -3.45
N LEU A 56 2.55 3.69 -2.44
CA LEU A 56 1.19 4.01 -2.04
C LEU A 56 1.22 4.77 -0.72
N TYR A 57 0.50 5.89 -0.66
CA TYR A 57 0.43 6.76 0.50
C TYR A 57 -0.96 6.68 1.14
N PHE A 58 -0.97 6.59 2.47
CA PHE A 58 -2.18 6.67 3.29
C PHE A 58 -2.15 7.97 4.08
N ILE A 59 -2.79 9.00 3.53
CA ILE A 59 -2.82 10.33 4.13
C ILE A 59 -4.02 10.39 5.07
N ASN A 60 -3.81 10.81 6.31
CA ASN A 60 -4.91 11.06 7.22
C ASN A 60 -5.89 12.05 6.59
N LYS A 61 -7.17 11.68 6.48
CA LYS A 61 -8.19 12.47 5.77
C LYS A 61 -8.38 13.85 6.39
N ARG A 62 -8.37 13.94 7.72
CA ARG A 62 -8.50 15.22 8.43
C ARG A 62 -7.31 16.15 8.17
N ALA A 63 -6.08 15.59 8.15
CA ALA A 63 -4.89 16.36 7.80
C ALA A 63 -4.96 16.87 6.36
N PHE A 64 -5.45 16.04 5.43
CA PHE A 64 -5.65 16.43 4.04
C PHE A 64 -6.70 17.56 3.88
N GLU A 65 -7.83 17.46 4.58
CA GLU A 65 -8.88 18.48 4.56
C GLU A 65 -8.41 19.82 5.16
N ASN A 66 -7.51 19.78 6.14
CA ASN A 66 -6.99 20.95 6.82
C ASN A 66 -5.82 21.63 6.09
N ILE A 67 -5.22 20.99 5.08
CA ILE A 67 -4.06 21.54 4.38
C ILE A 67 -4.42 22.80 3.57
N GLY A 68 -5.68 22.94 3.10
CA GLY A 68 -6.12 24.06 2.26
C GLY A 68 -5.25 24.18 1.00
N ASN A 69 -4.57 25.32 0.86
CA ASN A 69 -3.60 25.56 -0.21
C ASN A 69 -2.16 25.09 0.17
N GLY A 70 -2.03 24.28 1.20
CA GLY A 70 -0.74 23.77 1.68
C GLY A 70 -0.09 22.76 0.72
N ASN A 71 1.07 22.28 1.12
CA ASN A 71 1.90 21.42 0.30
C ASN A 71 1.52 19.94 0.46
N LEU A 72 0.88 19.36 -0.54
CA LEU A 72 0.57 17.92 -0.57
C LEU A 72 1.83 17.04 -0.46
N GLN A 73 2.96 17.51 -0.97
CA GLN A 73 4.22 16.79 -0.89
C GLN A 73 4.68 16.62 0.56
N GLU A 74 4.53 17.64 1.39
CA GLU A 74 4.85 17.57 2.82
C GLU A 74 3.94 16.55 3.55
N LEU A 75 2.65 16.50 3.21
CA LEU A 75 1.74 15.48 3.73
C LEU A 75 2.15 14.06 3.31
N LYS A 76 2.57 13.87 2.07
CA LYS A 76 3.10 12.58 1.61
C LYS A 76 4.33 12.14 2.41
N GLU A 77 5.26 13.04 2.67
CA GLU A 77 6.48 12.74 3.41
C GLU A 77 6.21 12.28 4.85
N THR A 78 5.20 12.84 5.49
CA THR A 78 4.81 12.53 6.88
C THR A 78 3.75 11.42 6.99
N SER A 79 3.17 10.99 5.87
CA SER A 79 2.13 9.96 5.85
C SER A 79 2.68 8.53 5.99
N ILE A 80 1.78 7.60 6.31
CA ILE A 80 2.07 6.18 6.21
C ILE A 80 2.18 5.83 4.74
N LYS A 81 3.21 5.07 4.37
CA LYS A 81 3.45 4.66 2.99
C LYS A 81 3.98 3.24 2.91
N THR A 82 3.72 2.60 1.78
CA THR A 82 4.25 1.27 1.48
C THR A 82 4.65 1.17 0.02
N ILE A 83 5.62 0.31 -0.25
CA ILE A 83 6.05 0.01 -1.62
C ILE A 83 5.19 -1.15 -2.13
N ILE A 84 4.45 -0.90 -3.20
CA ILE A 84 3.68 -1.91 -3.92
C ILE A 84 4.56 -2.54 -4.98
N ARG A 85 4.57 -3.87 -5.02
CA ARG A 85 5.24 -4.67 -6.05
C ARG A 85 4.23 -5.64 -6.64
N ASN A 86 4.17 -5.68 -7.96
CA ASN A 86 3.24 -6.53 -8.70
C ASN A 86 1.77 -6.37 -8.23
N GLY A 87 1.40 -5.16 -7.83
CA GLY A 87 0.05 -4.82 -7.36
C GLY A 87 -0.32 -5.35 -5.98
N GLU A 88 0.55 -6.06 -5.28
CA GLU A 88 0.21 -6.67 -3.99
C GLU A 88 0.24 -5.64 -2.86
N LEU A 89 -0.88 -5.51 -2.16
CA LEU A 89 -1.07 -4.64 -1.01
C LEU A 89 -1.35 -5.48 0.23
N ALA A 90 -0.50 -5.33 1.24
CA ALA A 90 -0.74 -5.82 2.58
C ALA A 90 0.00 -4.92 3.57
N ILE A 91 -0.74 -4.18 4.41
CA ILE A 91 -0.15 -3.27 5.37
C ILE A 91 -1.00 -3.15 6.63
N LYS A 92 -0.33 -3.13 7.78
CA LYS A 92 -0.93 -2.73 9.05
C LYS A 92 -1.17 -1.23 9.06
N LEU A 93 -2.39 -0.83 9.41
CA LEU A 93 -2.78 0.57 9.55
C LEU A 93 -3.43 0.81 10.91
N PRO A 94 -3.22 1.97 11.55
CA PRO A 94 -3.97 2.34 12.73
C PRO A 94 -5.43 2.61 12.39
N VAL A 95 -6.29 2.57 13.39
CA VAL A 95 -7.70 2.95 13.28
C VAL A 95 -7.79 4.44 12.95
N ASP A 96 -8.19 4.75 11.75
CA ASP A 96 -8.40 6.13 11.25
C ASP A 96 -9.07 6.11 9.87
N THR A 97 -9.32 7.30 9.34
CA THR A 97 -9.78 7.49 7.96
C THR A 97 -8.66 8.07 7.12
N PHE A 98 -8.36 7.41 6.02
CA PHE A 98 -7.26 7.77 5.12
C PHE A 98 -7.77 8.12 3.73
N LEU A 99 -7.06 9.01 3.07
CA LEU A 99 -7.08 9.17 1.62
C LEU A 99 -5.91 8.38 1.04
N VAL A 100 -6.20 7.50 0.08
CA VAL A 100 -5.18 6.66 -0.56
C VAL A 100 -4.78 7.27 -1.88
N ILE A 101 -3.50 7.56 -2.05
CA ILE A 101 -2.94 8.15 -3.27
C ILE A 101 -1.62 7.47 -3.67
N ILE A 102 -1.25 7.65 -4.92
CA ILE A 102 0.03 7.21 -5.46
C ILE A 102 0.96 8.41 -5.74
N GLU A 103 2.19 8.14 -6.20
CA GLU A 103 3.21 9.16 -6.41
C GLU A 103 2.77 10.30 -7.33
N GLU A 104 2.10 9.95 -8.40
CA GLU A 104 1.66 10.91 -9.40
C GLU A 104 0.27 11.47 -9.05
N VAL A 105 0.00 12.73 -9.38
CA VAL A 105 -1.30 13.37 -9.14
C VAL A 105 -2.23 13.08 -10.31
N TYR A 106 -3.42 12.53 -10.03
CA TYR A 106 -4.35 12.10 -11.06
C TYR A 106 -5.70 12.81 -11.00
N HIS A 107 -6.27 12.98 -12.18
CA HIS A 107 -7.58 13.58 -12.35
C HIS A 107 -8.74 12.64 -11.98
N ASN A 108 -8.47 11.38 -11.75
CA ASN A 108 -9.53 10.45 -11.40
C ASN A 108 -9.56 10.19 -9.89
N THR A 109 -10.40 10.91 -9.23
CA THR A 109 -10.82 10.63 -7.87
C THR A 109 -12.01 9.66 -7.88
N VAL A 110 -11.73 8.40 -8.16
CA VAL A 110 -12.57 7.38 -7.55
C VAL A 110 -12.44 7.62 -6.05
N ASP A 111 -13.51 7.49 -5.29
CA ASP A 111 -13.47 7.68 -3.85
C ASP A 111 -12.42 6.73 -3.22
N ASN A 112 -11.22 7.26 -3.01
CA ASN A 112 -10.10 6.54 -2.42
C ASN A 112 -10.05 6.74 -0.90
N THR A 113 -11.17 7.09 -0.30
CA THR A 113 -11.32 7.18 1.15
C THR A 113 -11.37 5.76 1.74
N LEU A 114 -10.55 5.53 2.73
CA LEU A 114 -10.40 4.25 3.43
C LEU A 114 -10.68 4.45 4.91
N ILE A 115 -11.59 3.65 5.45
CA ILE A 115 -11.89 3.63 6.90
C ILE A 115 -11.32 2.33 7.47
N ILE A 116 -10.40 2.45 8.44
CA ILE A 116 -9.80 1.33 9.14
C ILE A 116 -10.43 1.19 10.52
N GLU A 117 -10.94 0.01 10.80
CA GLU A 117 -11.57 -0.36 12.07
C GLU A 117 -10.69 -1.31 12.87
N GLN A 118 -10.78 -1.23 14.20
CA GLN A 118 -10.01 -2.07 15.12
C GLN A 118 -10.33 -3.55 14.93
N GLY A 119 -9.28 -4.37 14.79
CA GLY A 119 -9.40 -5.82 14.69
C GLY A 119 -9.92 -6.30 13.33
N VAL A 120 -10.00 -5.44 12.33
CA VAL A 120 -10.46 -5.75 10.99
C VAL A 120 -9.32 -5.62 9.98
N ILE A 121 -9.13 -6.66 9.17
CA ILE A 121 -8.35 -6.60 7.95
C ILE A 121 -9.31 -6.34 6.81
N LEU A 122 -9.30 -5.13 6.29
CA LEU A 122 -10.14 -4.74 5.18
C LEU A 122 -9.58 -5.30 3.87
N GLU A 123 -10.40 -5.95 3.07
CA GLU A 123 -10.05 -6.37 1.72
C GLU A 123 -10.57 -5.33 0.72
N ARG A 124 -9.68 -4.66 0.01
CA ARG A 124 -10.05 -3.64 -0.96
C ARG A 124 -8.99 -3.47 -2.04
N ASP A 125 -9.44 -3.43 -3.28
CA ASP A 125 -8.63 -3.14 -4.46
C ASP A 125 -8.70 -1.66 -4.82
N PHE A 126 -7.59 -1.15 -5.39
CA PHE A 126 -7.48 0.23 -5.87
C PHE A 126 -7.11 0.24 -7.34
N LYS A 127 -7.76 1.14 -8.08
CA LYS A 127 -7.47 1.40 -9.48
C LYS A 127 -7.19 2.88 -9.69
N PHE A 128 -5.99 3.19 -10.13
CA PHE A 128 -5.56 4.54 -10.49
C PHE A 128 -5.32 4.61 -11.99
N TRP A 129 -5.51 5.76 -12.58
CA TRP A 129 -5.22 5.93 -14.00
C TRP A 129 -4.90 7.38 -14.34
N ARG A 130 -4.24 7.62 -15.45
CA ARG A 130 -3.98 8.95 -15.99
C ARG A 130 -4.26 9.03 -17.47
N CYS A 131 -4.51 10.27 -17.93
CA CYS A 131 -4.53 10.58 -19.35
C CYS A 131 -3.10 10.61 -19.92
N THR A 132 -2.92 10.01 -21.09
CA THR A 132 -1.64 10.02 -21.82
C THR A 132 -1.64 10.94 -23.02
N SER A 133 -2.81 11.40 -23.45
CA SER A 133 -3.02 12.33 -24.55
C SER A 133 -4.16 13.29 -24.22
N PHE A 134 -4.04 14.52 -24.72
CA PHE A 134 -5.01 15.61 -24.59
C PHE A 134 -5.42 16.11 -25.98
#